data_388048d865e2ef6b2247417781105d32
#
_entry.id   388048d865e2ef6b2247417781105d32
#
_cell.length_a   1.000
_cell.length_b   1.000
_cell.length_c   1.000
_cell.angle_alpha   90.00
_cell.angle_beta   90.00
_cell.angle_gamma   90.00
#
_symmetry.space_group_name_H-M   'P 1'
#
loop_
_entity.id
_entity.type
_entity.pdbx_description
1 polymer ?
#
loop_
_entity_poly.entity_id
_entity_poly.type
_entity_poly.pdbx_seq_one_letter_code
_entity_poly.pdbx_strand_id
1 'polypeptide(L)'
;MKKLIFLLLITGLIVVSVSSFKNADSMNATETSTISMVIPQDDAAAAKYPNGAKIYKEKCFACHQLNGEGIANVFPPLKGSDYLMADKKRAVKQALNGSNHEITVNGSKYATPMPPQVDNYQDAVDVINYVLNAWGNKGGTISVDEVKDIKIVR
;
A
#
# COMPACT_ATOMS: atom_id res chain seq x y z
N MET A 1 -12.40 13.17 -73.50
CA MET A 1 -11.75 12.24 -74.44
C MET A 1 -11.34 11.03 -73.63
N LYS A 2 -12.08 9.96 -73.86
CA LYS A 2 -11.57 8.62 -74.21
C LYS A 2 -10.57 8.04 -73.20
N LYS A 3 -10.66 6.91 -72.62
CA LYS A 3 -11.20 5.55 -72.92
C LYS A 3 -10.83 4.71 -71.68
N LEU A 4 -11.51 3.81 -71.26
CA LEU A 4 -11.99 2.51 -71.60
C LEU A 4 -11.41 1.44 -70.63
N ILE A 5 -12.29 0.87 -69.88
CA ILE A 5 -12.49 -0.53 -69.51
C ILE A 5 -11.25 -1.45 -69.63
N PHE A 6 -10.90 -2.13 -68.50
CA PHE A 6 -10.51 -3.53 -68.58
C PHE A 6 -11.04 -4.28 -67.36
N LEU A 7 -12.04 -5.07 -67.66
CA LEU A 7 -12.65 -6.08 -66.83
C LEU A 7 -11.80 -7.34 -66.93
N LEU A 8 -11.27 -7.87 -65.85
CA LEU A 8 -10.78 -9.24 -65.82
C LEU A 8 -11.21 -9.90 -64.50
N LEU A 9 -12.17 -10.77 -64.70
CA LEU A 9 -12.62 -11.80 -63.78
C LEU A 9 -11.49 -12.80 -63.54
N ILE A 10 -11.04 -12.95 -62.33
CA ILE A 10 -10.31 -14.14 -61.90
C ILE A 10 -11.10 -14.79 -60.78
N THR A 11 -11.82 -15.81 -61.16
CA THR A 11 -12.46 -16.79 -60.27
C THR A 11 -11.38 -17.63 -59.63
N GLY A 12 -10.96 -17.29 -58.43
CA GLY A 12 -10.08 -18.12 -57.59
C GLY A 12 -10.89 -18.88 -56.57
N LEU A 13 -11.10 -20.14 -56.85
CA LEU A 13 -11.75 -21.12 -55.98
C LEU A 13 -10.86 -21.37 -54.76
N ILE A 14 -11.15 -20.72 -53.65
CA ILE A 14 -10.48 -21.01 -52.36
C ILE A 14 -11.26 -22.15 -51.68
N VAL A 15 -10.67 -23.33 -51.78
CA VAL A 15 -11.08 -24.51 -51.01
C VAL A 15 -10.69 -24.27 -49.55
N VAL A 16 -11.63 -23.90 -48.72
CA VAL A 16 -11.43 -23.86 -47.27
C VAL A 16 -11.53 -25.28 -46.73
N SER A 17 -10.40 -25.89 -46.48
CA SER A 17 -10.32 -27.16 -45.77
C SER A 17 -10.66 -26.91 -44.29
N VAL A 18 -11.87 -27.25 -43.92
CA VAL A 18 -12.32 -27.26 -42.50
C VAL A 18 -11.63 -28.43 -41.81
N SER A 19 -10.49 -28.19 -41.21
CA SER A 19 -9.89 -29.14 -40.26
C SER A 19 -10.71 -29.12 -39.01
N SER A 20 -11.54 -30.15 -38.82
CA SER A 20 -12.26 -30.40 -37.57
C SER A 20 -11.28 -30.62 -36.44
N PHE A 21 -11.07 -29.61 -35.63
CA PHE A 21 -10.45 -29.80 -34.29
C PHE A 21 -11.52 -30.27 -33.34
N LYS A 22 -11.69 -31.58 -33.26
CA LYS A 22 -12.36 -32.22 -32.11
C LYS A 22 -11.33 -32.35 -31.02
N ASN A 23 -11.33 -31.44 -30.07
CA ASN A 23 -10.87 -31.69 -28.71
C ASN A 23 -11.93 -31.16 -27.77
N ALA A 24 -12.87 -32.06 -27.49
CA ALA A 24 -13.62 -32.01 -26.27
C ALA A 24 -12.76 -32.64 -25.21
N ASP A 25 -12.21 -31.81 -24.33
CA ASP A 25 -11.82 -32.27 -22.99
C ASP A 25 -11.84 -31.10 -22.01
N SER A 26 -12.74 -31.29 -21.06
CA SER A 26 -12.67 -30.79 -19.69
C SER A 26 -12.59 -29.29 -19.48
N MET A 27 -13.69 -28.62 -19.63
CA MET A 27 -13.96 -27.39 -18.85
C MET A 27 -14.21 -27.80 -17.41
N ASN A 28 -13.18 -27.90 -16.62
CA ASN A 28 -13.28 -27.85 -15.19
C ASN A 28 -12.07 -27.10 -14.63
N ALA A 29 -12.24 -25.80 -14.49
CA ALA A 29 -11.57 -24.99 -13.48
C ALA A 29 -12.25 -23.63 -13.50
N THR A 30 -13.07 -23.36 -12.54
CA THR A 30 -13.42 -22.03 -12.07
C THR A 30 -12.10 -21.41 -11.57
N GLU A 31 -11.33 -20.83 -12.46
CA GLU A 31 -10.30 -19.88 -12.07
C GLU A 31 -11.01 -18.62 -11.62
N THR A 32 -11.37 -18.61 -10.34
CA THR A 32 -11.55 -17.36 -9.63
C THR A 32 -10.20 -16.65 -9.69
N SER A 33 -10.03 -15.81 -10.69
CA SER A 33 -8.93 -14.87 -10.78
C SER A 33 -9.11 -13.88 -9.61
N THR A 34 -8.70 -14.30 -8.42
CA THR A 34 -8.38 -13.38 -7.36
C THR A 34 -7.22 -12.56 -7.89
N ILE A 35 -7.52 -11.34 -8.34
CA ILE A 35 -6.50 -10.30 -8.51
C ILE A 35 -5.97 -10.09 -7.09
N SER A 36 -4.99 -10.91 -6.72
CA SER A 36 -4.14 -10.66 -5.58
C SER A 36 -3.39 -9.39 -5.94
N MET A 37 -3.88 -8.24 -5.49
CA MET A 37 -3.07 -7.04 -5.44
C MET A 37 -1.85 -7.43 -4.62
N VAL A 38 -0.76 -7.74 -5.30
CA VAL A 38 0.56 -7.91 -4.70
C VAL A 38 0.95 -6.53 -4.21
N ILE A 39 0.50 -6.21 -3.02
CA ILE A 39 0.97 -5.07 -2.25
C ILE A 39 2.39 -5.44 -1.86
N PRO A 40 3.42 -4.67 -2.25
CA PRO A 40 4.76 -4.85 -1.73
C PRO A 40 4.71 -4.55 -0.23
N GLN A 41 4.36 -5.54 0.55
CA GLN A 41 4.42 -5.47 1.98
C GLN A 41 5.82 -5.92 2.36
N ASP A 42 6.48 -5.20 3.26
CA ASP A 42 7.65 -5.70 3.95
C ASP A 42 7.24 -6.93 4.77
N ASP A 43 7.32 -8.09 4.15
CA ASP A 43 6.83 -9.36 4.71
C ASP A 43 7.51 -9.67 6.05
N ALA A 44 8.77 -9.26 6.23
CA ALA A 44 9.52 -9.49 7.45
C ALA A 44 8.96 -8.68 8.63
N ALA A 45 8.69 -7.38 8.43
CA ALA A 45 8.10 -6.54 9.48
C ALA A 45 6.65 -6.96 9.78
N ALA A 46 5.88 -7.31 8.75
CA ALA A 46 4.50 -7.79 8.92
C ALA A 46 4.45 -9.13 9.65
N ALA A 47 5.37 -10.04 9.36
CA ALA A 47 5.47 -11.31 10.07
C ALA A 47 5.84 -11.12 11.55
N LYS A 48 6.73 -10.15 11.83
CA LYS A 48 7.16 -9.84 13.20
C LYS A 48 6.13 -9.06 14.02
N TYR A 49 5.37 -8.17 13.38
CA TYR A 49 4.38 -7.28 14.00
C TYR A 49 3.03 -7.39 13.29
N PRO A 50 2.37 -8.56 13.29
CA PRO A 50 1.17 -8.81 12.48
C PRO A 50 -0.01 -7.92 12.84
N ASN A 51 -0.21 -7.63 14.14
CA ASN A 51 -1.26 -6.72 14.59
C ASN A 51 -0.98 -5.27 14.14
N GLY A 52 0.25 -4.81 14.27
CA GLY A 52 0.66 -3.49 13.79
C GLY A 52 0.50 -3.34 12.28
N ALA A 53 0.85 -4.36 11.50
CA ALA A 53 0.65 -4.37 10.05
C ALA A 53 -0.83 -4.31 9.67
N LYS A 54 -1.70 -5.02 10.41
CA LYS A 54 -3.16 -4.96 10.25
C LYS A 54 -3.68 -3.55 10.52
N ILE A 55 -3.34 -2.97 11.67
CA ILE A 55 -3.76 -1.61 12.05
C ILE A 55 -3.27 -0.59 11.01
N TYR A 56 -2.03 -0.71 10.53
CA TYR A 56 -1.49 0.15 9.49
C TYR A 56 -2.35 0.13 8.22
N LYS A 57 -2.73 -1.05 7.76
CA LYS A 57 -3.60 -1.22 6.58
C LYS A 57 -5.01 -0.67 6.79
N GLU A 58 -5.52 -0.67 8.00
CA GLU A 58 -6.87 -0.22 8.28
C GLU A 58 -6.95 1.30 8.54
N LYS A 59 -5.91 1.89 9.12
CA LYS A 59 -5.96 3.23 9.69
C LYS A 59 -4.96 4.23 9.08
N CYS A 60 -3.82 3.77 8.56
CA CYS A 60 -2.70 4.65 8.26
C CYS A 60 -2.40 4.77 6.76
N PHE A 61 -2.60 3.68 6.00
CA PHE A 61 -2.14 3.60 4.60
C PHE A 61 -2.79 4.62 3.67
N ALA A 62 -4.02 5.02 3.95
CA ALA A 62 -4.75 5.98 3.11
C ALA A 62 -3.98 7.31 2.94
N CYS A 63 -3.29 7.75 3.99
CA CYS A 63 -2.46 8.94 3.99
C CYS A 63 -0.97 8.61 3.76
N HIS A 64 -0.44 7.64 4.51
CA HIS A 64 0.99 7.32 4.48
C HIS A 64 1.40 6.34 3.38
N GLN A 65 0.46 5.88 2.56
CA GLN A 65 0.62 4.91 1.48
C GLN A 65 1.11 3.52 1.95
N LEU A 66 0.90 2.49 1.13
CA LEU A 66 1.27 1.11 1.50
C LEU A 66 2.78 0.90 1.65
N ASN A 67 3.55 1.68 0.90
CA ASN A 67 5.01 1.67 0.93
C ASN A 67 5.61 2.64 1.97
N GLY A 68 4.78 3.32 2.76
CA GLY A 68 5.20 4.26 3.78
C GLY A 68 5.81 5.57 3.26
N GLU A 69 5.71 5.87 1.96
CA GLU A 69 6.32 7.06 1.35
C GLU A 69 5.48 8.34 1.52
N GLY A 70 4.23 8.19 1.93
CA GLY A 70 3.32 9.31 2.07
C GLY A 70 2.98 10.00 0.75
N ILE A 71 2.58 11.27 0.82
CA ILE A 71 2.34 12.12 -0.34
C ILE A 71 3.12 13.42 -0.14
N ALA A 72 4.01 13.71 -1.04
CA ALA A 72 4.91 14.87 -0.94
C ALA A 72 4.13 16.17 -0.63
N ASN A 73 4.60 16.92 0.35
CA ASN A 73 4.03 18.18 0.85
C ASN A 73 2.60 18.07 1.43
N VAL A 74 2.01 16.88 1.49
CA VAL A 74 0.66 16.66 2.03
C VAL A 74 0.72 15.73 3.24
N PHE A 75 1.19 14.50 3.06
CA PHE A 75 1.31 13.51 4.12
C PHE A 75 2.76 13.03 4.24
N PRO A 76 3.37 13.14 5.42
CA PRO A 76 4.78 12.85 5.60
C PRO A 76 5.10 11.36 5.35
N PRO A 77 6.31 11.04 4.85
CA PRO A 77 6.78 9.68 4.80
C PRO A 77 7.00 9.12 6.21
N LEU A 78 6.76 7.81 6.35
CA LEU A 78 7.17 7.00 7.51
C LEU A 78 8.41 6.17 7.18
N LYS A 79 8.55 5.79 5.89
CA LYS A 79 9.74 5.15 5.36
C LYS A 79 10.92 6.12 5.38
N GLY A 80 12.00 5.74 6.05
CA GLY A 80 13.21 6.56 6.14
C GLY A 80 12.99 7.92 6.83
N SER A 81 11.97 8.05 7.67
CA SER A 81 11.62 9.31 8.33
C SER A 81 12.57 9.61 9.50
N ASP A 82 13.33 10.70 9.39
CA ASP A 82 14.17 11.22 10.49
C ASP A 82 13.31 11.60 11.69
N TYR A 83 12.16 12.22 11.46
CA TYR A 83 11.22 12.62 12.50
C TYR A 83 10.66 11.43 13.29
N LEU A 84 10.26 10.35 12.61
CA LEU A 84 9.78 9.12 13.24
C LEU A 84 10.88 8.46 14.08
N MET A 85 12.09 8.35 13.52
CA MET A 85 13.22 7.66 14.17
C MET A 85 13.76 8.43 15.37
N ALA A 86 13.63 9.76 15.38
CA ALA A 86 14.16 10.60 16.46
C ALA A 86 13.43 10.42 17.79
N ASP A 87 12.12 10.10 17.77
CA ASP A 87 11.33 10.00 19.01
C ASP A 87 10.13 9.04 18.86
N LYS A 88 10.33 7.81 19.28
CA LYS A 88 9.32 6.74 19.25
C LYS A 88 8.12 7.03 20.16
N LYS A 89 8.36 7.65 21.32
CA LYS A 89 7.29 7.99 22.26
C LYS A 89 6.36 9.07 21.69
N ARG A 90 6.92 10.06 21.00
CA ARG A 90 6.14 11.04 20.23
C ARG A 90 5.31 10.37 19.14
N ALA A 91 5.86 9.40 18.42
CA ALA A 91 5.13 8.66 17.40
C ALA A 91 3.91 7.94 18.00
N VAL A 92 4.06 7.25 19.13
CA VAL A 92 2.94 6.64 19.88
C VAL A 92 1.92 7.69 20.30
N LYS A 93 2.37 8.83 20.84
CA LYS A 93 1.48 9.94 21.24
C LYS A 93 0.68 10.46 20.05
N GLN A 94 1.29 10.58 18.86
CA GLN A 94 0.59 11.01 17.65
C GLN A 94 -0.42 9.98 17.17
N ALA A 95 -0.13 8.69 17.25
CA ALA A 95 -1.10 7.64 16.94
C ALA A 95 -2.33 7.70 17.87
N LEU A 96 -2.12 7.97 19.15
CA LEU A 96 -3.18 8.06 20.17
C LEU A 96 -3.98 9.38 20.11
N ASN A 97 -3.33 10.51 19.92
CA ASN A 97 -3.93 11.84 20.12
C ASN A 97 -3.99 12.69 18.85
N GLY A 98 -3.40 12.19 17.75
CA GLY A 98 -3.25 12.98 16.54
C GLY A 98 -2.14 14.04 16.64
N SER A 99 -2.07 14.88 15.62
CA SER A 99 -1.15 16.03 15.52
C SER A 99 -1.80 17.11 14.67
N ASN A 100 -1.73 18.37 15.12
CA ASN A 100 -2.33 19.52 14.44
C ASN A 100 -1.34 20.69 14.26
N HIS A 101 -0.04 20.44 14.30
CA HIS A 101 1.00 21.43 14.12
C HIS A 101 1.92 21.05 12.96
N GLU A 102 2.57 22.06 12.38
CA GLU A 102 3.58 21.83 11.33
C GLU A 102 4.75 21.03 11.90
N ILE A 103 5.17 20.04 11.13
CA ILE A 103 6.36 19.24 11.40
C ILE A 103 7.31 19.29 10.21
N THR A 104 8.58 19.04 10.45
CA THR A 104 9.58 18.87 9.37
C THR A 104 10.03 17.42 9.37
N VAL A 105 9.93 16.77 8.19
CA VAL A 105 10.35 15.39 7.96
C VAL A 105 11.28 15.36 6.76
N ASN A 106 12.49 14.85 6.92
CA ASN A 106 13.49 14.78 5.87
C ASN A 106 13.70 16.14 5.16
N GLY A 107 13.65 17.24 5.92
CA GLY A 107 13.81 18.61 5.42
C GLY A 107 12.58 19.23 4.78
N SER A 108 11.49 18.49 4.60
CA SER A 108 10.22 18.99 4.04
C SER A 108 9.20 19.29 5.13
N LYS A 109 8.39 20.33 4.94
CA LYS A 109 7.35 20.76 5.89
C LYS A 109 6.01 20.10 5.59
N TYR A 110 5.31 19.68 6.65
CA TYR A 110 3.98 19.07 6.60
C TYR A 110 3.10 19.70 7.66
N ALA A 111 1.96 20.25 7.26
CA ALA A 111 1.03 20.95 8.13
C ALA A 111 -0.38 20.31 8.14
N THR A 112 -0.60 19.26 7.35
CA THR A 112 -1.89 18.57 7.31
C THR A 112 -2.14 17.90 8.67
N PRO A 113 -3.28 18.17 9.32
CA PRO A 113 -3.60 17.55 10.59
C PRO A 113 -3.73 16.02 10.47
N MET A 114 -3.18 15.31 11.44
CA MET A 114 -3.38 13.87 11.59
C MET A 114 -4.36 13.64 12.73
N PRO A 115 -5.55 13.05 12.49
CA PRO A 115 -6.46 12.70 13.56
C PRO A 115 -5.96 11.51 14.39
N PRO A 116 -6.45 11.30 15.62
CA PRO A 116 -6.20 10.07 16.38
C PRO A 116 -6.57 8.83 15.58
N GLN A 117 -5.73 7.80 15.59
CA GLN A 117 -5.90 6.60 14.78
C GLN A 117 -6.30 5.38 15.59
N VAL A 118 -5.83 5.31 16.84
CA VAL A 118 -6.08 4.21 17.77
C VAL A 118 -6.44 4.76 19.15
N ASP A 119 -7.02 3.94 20.02
CA ASP A 119 -7.60 4.38 21.28
C ASP A 119 -7.01 3.73 22.52
N ASN A 120 -6.04 2.86 22.35
CA ASN A 120 -5.36 2.21 23.45
C ASN A 120 -3.86 2.09 23.19
N TYR A 121 -3.09 1.91 24.27
CA TYR A 121 -1.63 1.87 24.21
C TYR A 121 -1.12 0.66 23.43
N GLN A 122 -1.80 -0.52 23.51
CA GLN A 122 -1.33 -1.72 22.86
C GLN A 122 -1.37 -1.55 21.34
N ASP A 123 -2.48 -1.10 20.77
CA ASP A 123 -2.62 -0.86 19.34
C ASP A 123 -1.66 0.22 18.84
N ALA A 124 -1.46 1.27 19.65
CA ALA A 124 -0.50 2.33 19.33
C ALA A 124 0.95 1.80 19.28
N VAL A 125 1.33 1.00 20.26
CA VAL A 125 2.65 0.36 20.32
C VAL A 125 2.83 -0.63 19.18
N ASP A 126 1.82 -1.44 18.89
CA ASP A 126 1.88 -2.44 17.83
C ASP A 126 2.08 -1.79 16.46
N VAL A 127 1.28 -0.77 16.12
CA VAL A 127 1.42 -0.10 14.82
C VAL A 127 2.72 0.70 14.72
N ILE A 128 3.18 1.33 15.81
CA ILE A 128 4.46 2.04 15.80
C ILE A 128 5.63 1.06 15.68
N ASN A 129 5.61 -0.08 16.36
CA ASN A 129 6.65 -1.10 16.17
C ASN A 129 6.68 -1.64 14.74
N TYR A 130 5.52 -1.79 14.09
CA TYR A 130 5.48 -2.13 12.68
C TYR A 130 6.17 -1.06 11.81
N VAL A 131 5.75 0.21 11.88
CA VAL A 131 6.31 1.26 11.02
C VAL A 131 7.77 1.58 11.32
N LEU A 132 8.23 1.38 12.55
CA LEU A 132 9.65 1.51 12.93
C LEU A 132 10.55 0.47 12.26
N ASN A 133 10.00 -0.63 11.76
CA ASN A 133 10.76 -1.74 11.20
C ASN A 133 10.34 -2.11 9.78
N ALA A 134 9.27 -1.52 9.23
CA ALA A 134 8.82 -1.71 7.86
C ALA A 134 9.67 -0.91 6.87
N TRP A 135 9.63 -1.32 5.61
CA TRP A 135 10.25 -0.64 4.45
C TRP A 135 11.75 -0.36 4.59
N GLY A 136 12.45 -1.20 5.36
CA GLY A 136 13.88 -1.06 5.61
C GLY A 136 14.23 -0.11 6.77
N ASN A 137 13.24 0.40 7.49
CA ASN A 137 13.43 1.15 8.72
C ASN A 137 14.15 0.30 9.79
N LYS A 138 14.95 0.92 10.63
CA LYS A 138 15.69 0.29 11.73
C LYS A 138 15.48 1.03 13.05
N GLY A 139 14.22 1.37 13.34
CA GLY A 139 13.87 2.20 14.50
C GLY A 139 13.82 1.43 15.83
N GLY A 140 14.05 0.11 15.81
CA GLY A 140 13.95 -0.70 17.02
C GLY A 140 12.52 -0.88 17.51
N THR A 141 12.31 -0.95 18.82
CA THR A 141 11.01 -1.20 19.44
C THR A 141 10.71 -0.21 20.57
N ILE A 142 9.44 -0.14 20.93
CA ILE A 142 8.94 0.54 22.12
C ILE A 142 7.91 -0.37 22.79
N SER A 143 7.78 -0.31 24.10
CA SER A 143 6.85 -1.10 24.90
C SER A 143 5.71 -0.25 25.45
N VAL A 144 4.63 -0.91 25.89
CA VAL A 144 3.51 -0.23 26.57
C VAL A 144 3.97 0.47 27.85
N ASP A 145 4.90 -0.15 28.60
CA ASP A 145 5.41 0.43 29.84
C ASP A 145 6.12 1.78 29.64
N GLU A 146 6.75 1.97 28.47
CA GLU A 146 7.44 3.22 28.13
C GLU A 146 6.49 4.37 27.78
N VAL A 147 5.21 4.08 27.51
CA VAL A 147 4.25 5.05 26.98
C VAL A 147 2.98 5.22 27.83
N LYS A 148 2.80 4.43 28.90
CA LYS A 148 1.60 4.46 29.76
C LYS A 148 1.37 5.79 30.48
N ASP A 149 2.37 6.65 30.55
CA ASP A 149 2.28 8.01 31.07
C ASP A 149 1.75 9.03 30.04
N ILE A 150 1.62 8.66 28.76
CA ILE A 150 0.99 9.49 27.74
C ILE A 150 -0.50 9.63 28.06
N LYS A 151 -0.94 10.84 28.35
CA LYS A 151 -2.38 11.09 28.51
C LYS A 151 -3.09 10.96 27.16
N ILE A 152 -4.10 10.10 27.08
CA ILE A 152 -4.99 10.02 25.91
C ILE A 152 -6.01 11.16 26.03
N VAL A 153 -6.05 12.02 25.01
CA VAL A 153 -6.90 13.22 24.95
C VAL A 153 -7.91 13.02 23.81
N ARG A 154 -9.21 13.12 24.15
CA ARG A 154 -10.31 13.00 23.17
C ARG A 154 -11.30 14.12 23.38
#